data_382cd83ae3afb0c3611feb8666581741
#
_entry.id   382cd83ae3afb0c3611feb8666581741
#
_cell.length_a   1.000
_cell.length_b   1.000
_cell.length_c   1.000
_cell.angle_alpha   90.00
_cell.angle_beta   90.00
_cell.angle_gamma   90.00
#
_symmetry.space_group_name_H-M   'P 1'
#
loop_
_entity.id
_entity.type
_entity.pdbx_description
1 polymer ?
#
loop_
_entity_poly.entity_id
_entity_poly.type
_entity_poly.pdbx_seq_one_letter_code
_entity_poly.pdbx_strand_id
1 'polypeptide(L)'
;VVINGDDELLLNQARLWTNQKIVYDCSITSKQAIVYVDFVDGEHHIYVKGKLITKVTAPELLQLSIALSIGVMLSLDLDVSDYFTDIKSLDKTTHRQTLINSDLGHKIIDNSFNSNPMGIEHSLKLLAKEGNESSIKYLVTPGMIELGGDQFSLNYAFGTEASKVINSALVIGHTNKNSLLLAFQENEVPAFWFPTRDEAVKYLNTIIKPEDVVLFENDLPDHYP
;
A
#
# COMPACT_ATOMS: atom_id res chain seq x y z
N VAL A 1 15.96 8.16 18.93
CA VAL A 1 14.58 7.99 18.41
C VAL A 1 14.63 8.08 16.91
N VAL A 2 13.92 7.20 16.23
CA VAL A 2 13.78 7.17 14.75
C VAL A 2 12.36 7.62 14.40
N ILE A 3 12.23 8.52 13.44
CA ILE A 3 10.94 9.04 12.99
C ILE A 3 10.84 9.09 11.48
N ASN A 4 9.62 9.01 10.97
CA ASN A 4 9.32 9.36 9.58
C ASN A 4 9.46 10.89 9.43
N GLY A 5 10.48 11.34 8.71
CA GLY A 5 10.76 12.74 8.45
C GLY A 5 9.84 13.40 7.40
N ASP A 6 9.00 12.61 6.75
CA ASP A 6 7.97 13.11 5.82
C ASP A 6 6.63 13.38 6.52
N ASP A 7 6.53 13.02 7.82
CA ASP A 7 5.37 13.29 8.66
C ASP A 7 5.59 14.58 9.47
N GLU A 8 4.91 15.65 9.08
CA GLU A 8 5.04 16.97 9.73
C GLU A 8 4.61 16.96 11.20
N LEU A 9 3.64 16.11 11.59
CA LEU A 9 3.21 16.00 12.98
C LEU A 9 4.32 15.38 13.82
N LEU A 10 4.96 14.31 13.34
CA LEU A 10 6.09 13.69 14.03
C LEU A 10 7.29 14.62 14.12
N LEU A 11 7.62 15.34 13.05
CA LEU A 11 8.69 16.34 13.07
C LEU A 11 8.42 17.47 14.08
N ASN A 12 7.20 17.98 14.12
CA ASN A 12 6.82 19.03 15.06
C ASN A 12 6.86 18.53 16.51
N GLN A 13 6.40 17.30 16.77
CA GLN A 13 6.52 16.69 18.09
C GLN A 13 7.98 16.45 18.51
N ALA A 14 8.82 15.99 17.59
CA ALA A 14 10.24 15.78 17.86
C ALA A 14 10.97 17.06 18.25
N ARG A 15 10.61 18.20 17.66
CA ARG A 15 11.16 19.54 18.01
C ARG A 15 10.80 20.00 19.43
N LEU A 16 9.69 19.48 19.98
CA LEU A 16 9.25 19.80 21.35
C LEU A 16 9.94 18.95 22.42
N TRP A 17 10.67 17.91 22.03
CA TRP A 17 11.35 17.04 22.99
C TRP A 17 12.55 17.76 23.60
N THR A 18 12.42 18.11 24.87
CA THR A 18 13.44 18.85 25.63
C THR A 18 14.54 17.93 26.19
N ASN A 19 14.31 16.62 26.22
CA ASN A 19 15.31 15.66 26.65
C ASN A 19 16.29 15.40 25.49
N GLN A 20 17.58 15.38 25.77
CA GLN A 20 18.69 15.18 24.82
C GLN A 20 18.61 13.84 24.06
N LYS A 21 17.51 13.63 23.36
CA LYS A 21 17.35 12.46 22.47
C LYS A 21 17.90 12.81 21.10
N ILE A 22 18.77 11.96 20.60
CA ILE A 22 19.18 12.01 19.19
C ILE A 22 17.99 11.57 18.36
N VAL A 23 17.54 12.41 17.46
CA VAL A 23 16.47 12.12 16.51
C VAL A 23 17.11 11.75 15.19
N TYR A 24 16.79 10.56 14.68
CA TYR A 24 17.13 10.11 13.35
C TYR A 24 15.88 10.28 12.47
N ASP A 25 15.84 11.36 11.73
CA ASP A 25 14.79 11.60 10.74
C ASP A 25 15.12 10.85 9.46
N CYS A 26 14.14 10.06 8.99
CA CYS A 26 14.25 9.23 7.81
C CYS A 26 13.20 9.69 6.79
N SER A 27 13.61 9.96 5.56
CA SER A 27 12.76 10.59 4.57
C SER A 27 12.95 9.97 3.19
N ILE A 28 11.90 10.05 2.38
CA ILE A 28 11.93 9.74 0.95
C ILE A 28 11.73 10.99 0.08
N THR A 29 11.46 12.15 0.72
CA THR A 29 11.25 13.43 0.02
C THR A 29 12.32 14.45 0.35
N SER A 30 12.88 14.44 1.56
CA SER A 30 13.86 15.45 2.02
C SER A 30 15.29 14.93 2.00
N LYS A 31 16.12 15.49 1.12
CA LYS A 31 17.58 15.24 1.05
C LYS A 31 18.35 15.74 2.28
N GLN A 32 17.71 16.51 3.16
CA GLN A 32 18.33 17.03 4.38
C GLN A 32 18.19 16.09 5.57
N ALA A 33 17.36 15.07 5.46
CA ALA A 33 17.18 14.06 6.50
C ALA A 33 18.50 13.30 6.80
N ILE A 34 18.63 12.80 8.02
CA ILE A 34 19.79 11.98 8.42
C ILE A 34 19.88 10.73 7.53
N VAL A 35 18.74 10.09 7.26
CA VAL A 35 18.64 9.01 6.28
C VAL A 35 17.67 9.46 5.18
N TYR A 36 18.16 9.54 3.96
CA TYR A 36 17.34 9.81 2.79
C TYR A 36 17.46 8.66 1.80
N VAL A 37 16.34 8.20 1.29
CA VAL A 37 16.31 7.17 0.25
C VAL A 37 15.58 7.73 -0.96
N ASP A 38 16.25 7.73 -2.11
CA ASP A 38 15.69 8.11 -3.41
C ASP A 38 15.41 6.85 -4.23
N PHE A 39 14.39 6.88 -5.07
CA PHE A 39 14.10 5.77 -5.99
C PHE A 39 14.28 6.26 -7.42
N VAL A 40 15.33 5.79 -8.07
CA VAL A 40 15.75 6.23 -9.40
C VAL A 40 16.07 5.02 -10.27
N ASP A 41 15.46 4.95 -11.44
CA ASP A 41 15.71 3.89 -12.44
C ASP A 41 15.57 2.45 -11.90
N GLY A 42 14.62 2.24 -10.97
CA GLY A 42 14.35 0.92 -10.38
C GLY A 42 15.27 0.54 -9.21
N GLU A 43 16.11 1.46 -8.74
CA GLU A 43 17.03 1.25 -7.61
C GLU A 43 16.79 2.27 -6.50
N HIS A 44 16.94 1.84 -5.25
CA HIS A 44 16.98 2.73 -4.09
C HIS A 44 18.40 3.25 -3.90
N HIS A 45 18.57 4.56 -4.02
CA HIS A 45 19.80 5.27 -3.71
C HIS A 45 19.76 5.73 -2.26
N ILE A 46 20.61 5.18 -1.41
CA ILE A 46 20.56 5.34 0.04
C ILE A 46 21.62 6.35 0.49
N TYR A 47 21.16 7.41 1.12
CA TYR A 47 22.02 8.47 1.64
C TYR A 47 21.96 8.52 3.17
N VAL A 48 23.11 8.65 3.81
CA VAL A 48 23.24 8.90 5.24
C VAL A 48 24.01 10.19 5.43
N LYS A 49 23.44 11.16 6.13
CA LYS A 49 24.01 12.50 6.35
C LYS A 49 24.48 13.14 5.03
N GLY A 50 23.64 13.04 4.00
CA GLY A 50 23.89 13.60 2.67
C GLY A 50 24.90 12.84 1.79
N LYS A 51 25.52 11.76 2.29
CA LYS A 51 26.49 10.95 1.54
C LYS A 51 25.80 9.69 1.01
N LEU A 52 25.92 9.42 -0.30
CA LEU A 52 25.50 8.16 -0.89
C LEU A 52 26.31 6.99 -0.30
N ILE A 53 25.64 6.04 0.31
CA ILE A 53 26.26 4.87 0.93
C ILE A 53 26.22 3.69 -0.03
N THR A 54 25.05 3.42 -0.64
CA THR A 54 24.88 2.29 -1.55
C THR A 54 23.65 2.48 -2.44
N LYS A 55 23.52 1.56 -3.41
CA LYS A 55 22.32 1.40 -4.24
C LYS A 55 21.81 -0.02 -4.08
N VAL A 56 20.49 -0.19 -3.97
CA VAL A 56 19.85 -1.50 -3.75
C VAL A 56 18.64 -1.64 -4.66
N THR A 57 18.56 -2.77 -5.35
CA THR A 57 17.37 -3.14 -6.12
C THR A 57 16.36 -3.81 -5.18
N ALA A 58 15.22 -3.16 -4.98
CA ALA A 58 14.10 -3.66 -4.19
C ALA A 58 12.81 -3.00 -4.68
N PRO A 59 11.62 -3.51 -4.35
CA PRO A 59 10.36 -2.87 -4.71
C PRO A 59 10.27 -1.41 -4.22
N GLU A 60 9.80 -0.49 -5.07
CA GLU A 60 9.66 0.95 -4.76
C GLU A 60 8.93 1.20 -3.43
N LEU A 61 7.88 0.42 -3.17
CA LEU A 61 7.07 0.53 -1.95
C LEU A 61 7.86 0.36 -0.63
N LEU A 62 9.07 -0.23 -0.68
CA LEU A 62 9.94 -0.42 0.49
C LEU A 62 10.79 0.81 0.81
N GLN A 63 10.75 1.86 0.02
CA GLN A 63 11.62 3.03 0.13
C GLN A 63 11.66 3.62 1.56
N LEU A 64 10.48 3.93 2.14
CA LEU A 64 10.39 4.43 3.51
C LEU A 64 10.80 3.39 4.55
N SER A 65 10.43 2.13 4.36
CA SER A 65 10.81 1.04 5.27
C SER A 65 12.33 0.85 5.32
N ILE A 66 13.00 0.95 4.17
CA ILE A 66 14.47 0.93 4.08
C ILE A 66 15.06 2.11 4.86
N ALA A 67 14.55 3.33 4.65
CA ALA A 67 15.03 4.52 5.35
C ALA A 67 14.90 4.38 6.87
N LEU A 68 13.74 3.96 7.36
CA LEU A 68 13.47 3.78 8.79
C LEU A 68 14.33 2.65 9.39
N SER A 69 14.51 1.53 8.70
CA SER A 69 15.35 0.43 9.17
C SER A 69 16.81 0.86 9.35
N ILE A 70 17.34 1.61 8.38
CA ILE A 70 18.69 2.19 8.48
C ILE A 70 18.78 3.18 9.65
N GLY A 71 17.76 4.02 9.84
CA GLY A 71 17.68 4.92 10.99
C GLY A 71 17.73 4.17 12.33
N VAL A 72 17.04 3.03 12.44
CA VAL A 72 17.10 2.16 13.63
C VAL A 72 18.51 1.61 13.82
N MET A 73 19.13 1.06 12.79
CA MET A 73 20.49 0.51 12.88
C MET A 73 21.51 1.57 13.32
N LEU A 74 21.44 2.77 12.72
CA LEU A 74 22.31 3.89 13.12
C LEU A 74 22.05 4.33 14.56
N SER A 75 20.79 4.27 15.02
CA SER A 75 20.46 4.64 16.41
C SER A 75 20.96 3.64 17.45
N LEU A 76 21.31 2.42 17.01
CA LEU A 76 21.87 1.34 17.82
C LEU A 76 23.36 1.13 17.58
N ASP A 77 24.02 2.01 16.83
CA ASP A 77 25.44 1.92 16.44
C ASP A 77 25.76 0.58 15.71
N LEU A 78 24.81 0.05 14.96
CA LEU A 78 25.00 -1.18 14.17
C LEU A 78 25.60 -0.86 12.79
N ASP A 79 26.38 -1.81 12.27
CA ASP A 79 26.86 -1.72 10.88
C ASP A 79 25.71 -1.94 9.89
N VAL A 80 25.52 -1.00 9.00
CA VAL A 80 24.45 -1.07 7.98
C VAL A 80 24.85 -1.92 6.77
N SER A 81 26.13 -2.33 6.64
CA SER A 81 26.63 -3.04 5.46
C SER A 81 25.99 -4.43 5.28
N ASP A 82 25.78 -5.15 6.37
CA ASP A 82 25.16 -6.48 6.34
C ASP A 82 23.69 -6.40 5.90
N TYR A 83 22.98 -5.35 6.31
CA TYR A 83 21.59 -5.12 5.95
C TYR A 83 21.35 -4.97 4.43
N PHE A 84 22.31 -4.40 3.72
CA PHE A 84 22.17 -4.24 2.26
C PHE A 84 22.25 -5.56 1.50
N THR A 85 22.89 -6.56 2.05
CA THR A 85 22.91 -7.93 1.49
C THR A 85 21.55 -8.59 1.67
N ASP A 86 20.94 -8.42 2.84
CA ASP A 86 19.65 -9.00 3.17
C ASP A 86 18.49 -8.36 2.39
N ILE A 87 18.51 -7.04 2.16
CA ILE A 87 17.48 -6.35 1.34
C ILE A 87 17.37 -7.00 -0.05
N LYS A 88 18.48 -7.38 -0.67
CA LYS A 88 18.48 -8.01 -2.00
C LYS A 88 17.82 -9.38 -2.01
N SER A 89 17.73 -10.03 -0.85
CA SER A 89 17.12 -11.35 -0.67
C SER A 89 15.67 -11.29 -0.16
N LEU A 90 15.13 -10.09 0.07
CA LEU A 90 13.73 -9.95 0.52
C LEU A 90 12.77 -10.45 -0.55
N ASP A 91 12.18 -11.60 -0.31
CA ASP A 91 11.06 -12.08 -1.08
C ASP A 91 9.84 -11.16 -0.88
N LYS A 92 9.02 -11.06 -1.92
CA LYS A 92 7.73 -10.37 -1.80
C LYS A 92 6.92 -11.06 -0.71
N THR A 93 6.55 -10.31 0.31
CA THR A 93 5.66 -10.80 1.36
C THR A 93 4.31 -11.17 0.74
N THR A 94 3.84 -12.40 0.93
CA THR A 94 2.52 -12.85 0.51
C THR A 94 1.43 -11.91 1.02
N HIS A 95 0.38 -11.70 0.24
CA HIS A 95 -0.75 -10.80 0.54
C HIS A 95 -0.40 -9.30 0.65
N ARG A 96 0.79 -8.89 0.17
CA ARG A 96 1.19 -7.49 0.08
C ARG A 96 1.60 -7.15 -1.34
N GLN A 97 0.64 -6.66 -2.15
CA GLN A 97 0.81 -6.29 -3.57
C GLN A 97 1.49 -7.40 -4.40
N THR A 98 1.14 -8.65 -4.11
CA THR A 98 1.66 -9.79 -4.85
C THR A 98 0.90 -9.93 -6.16
N LEU A 99 1.61 -9.91 -7.29
CA LEU A 99 1.03 -10.19 -8.60
C LEU A 99 1.08 -11.69 -8.88
N ILE A 100 -0.08 -12.30 -9.09
CA ILE A 100 -0.25 -13.72 -9.33
C ILE A 100 -0.92 -13.89 -10.70
N ASN A 101 -0.38 -14.77 -11.54
CA ASN A 101 -1.09 -15.23 -12.73
C ASN A 101 -1.92 -16.44 -12.35
N SER A 102 -3.24 -16.37 -12.54
CA SER A 102 -4.12 -17.50 -12.24
C SER A 102 -3.99 -18.58 -13.34
N ASP A 103 -4.32 -19.81 -12.99
CA ASP A 103 -4.37 -20.94 -13.96
C ASP A 103 -5.41 -20.70 -15.07
N LEU A 104 -6.37 -19.81 -14.84
CA LEU A 104 -7.39 -19.41 -15.81
C LEU A 104 -6.95 -18.28 -16.73
N GLY A 105 -5.74 -17.72 -16.52
CA GLY A 105 -5.12 -16.71 -17.36
C GLY A 105 -5.29 -15.25 -16.89
N HIS A 106 -6.24 -14.95 -16.00
CA HIS A 106 -6.40 -13.61 -15.43
C HIS A 106 -5.31 -13.30 -14.41
N LYS A 107 -5.06 -12.01 -14.18
CA LYS A 107 -4.10 -11.53 -13.18
C LYS A 107 -4.79 -11.21 -11.86
N ILE A 108 -4.15 -11.56 -10.78
CA ILE A 108 -4.57 -11.24 -9.41
C ILE A 108 -3.52 -10.36 -8.76
N ILE A 109 -3.93 -9.21 -8.27
CA ILE A 109 -3.13 -8.37 -7.36
C ILE A 109 -3.66 -8.64 -5.96
N ASP A 110 -2.85 -9.32 -5.15
CA ASP A 110 -3.21 -9.67 -3.78
C ASP A 110 -2.58 -8.65 -2.81
N ASN A 111 -3.42 -7.77 -2.26
CA ASN A 111 -3.11 -6.81 -1.21
C ASN A 111 -4.08 -6.97 -0.03
N SER A 112 -4.40 -8.22 0.31
CA SER A 112 -5.45 -8.56 1.25
C SER A 112 -5.02 -8.52 2.73
N PHE A 113 -3.72 -8.33 3.05
CA PHE A 113 -3.25 -8.42 4.43
C PHE A 113 -3.77 -7.30 5.34
N ASN A 114 -3.65 -6.05 4.92
CA ASN A 114 -4.13 -4.86 5.62
C ASN A 114 -4.09 -3.67 4.66
N SER A 115 -4.98 -2.71 4.88
CA SER A 115 -5.14 -1.57 4.00
C SER A 115 -5.02 -0.25 4.76
N ASN A 116 -4.33 0.69 4.13
CA ASN A 116 -4.23 2.08 4.56
C ASN A 116 -4.19 2.99 3.32
N PRO A 117 -4.43 4.30 3.46
CA PRO A 117 -4.52 5.20 2.31
C PRO A 117 -3.33 5.14 1.35
N MET A 118 -2.10 5.06 1.88
CA MET A 118 -0.88 4.99 1.07
C MET A 118 -0.77 3.64 0.33
N GLY A 119 -1.07 2.52 1.00
CA GLY A 119 -1.08 1.19 0.40
C GLY A 119 -2.10 1.08 -0.73
N ILE A 120 -3.29 1.65 -0.54
CA ILE A 120 -4.36 1.72 -1.56
C ILE A 120 -3.88 2.49 -2.79
N GLU A 121 -3.25 3.64 -2.61
CA GLU A 121 -2.73 4.43 -3.73
C GLU A 121 -1.73 3.61 -4.57
N HIS A 122 -0.85 2.87 -3.92
CA HIS A 122 0.11 2.00 -4.60
C HIS A 122 -0.57 0.82 -5.32
N SER A 123 -1.52 0.13 -4.70
CA SER A 123 -2.21 -1.00 -5.33
C SER A 123 -3.09 -0.56 -6.50
N LEU A 124 -3.74 0.61 -6.43
CA LEU A 124 -4.47 1.19 -7.54
C LEU A 124 -3.55 1.59 -8.71
N LYS A 125 -2.36 2.17 -8.42
CA LYS A 125 -1.35 2.43 -9.45
C LYS A 125 -0.86 1.15 -10.13
N LEU A 126 -0.69 0.06 -9.37
CA LEU A 126 -0.33 -1.23 -9.93
C LEU A 126 -1.47 -1.78 -10.80
N LEU A 127 -2.72 -1.75 -10.31
CA LEU A 127 -3.89 -2.16 -11.08
C LEU A 127 -4.03 -1.36 -12.39
N ALA A 128 -3.74 -0.04 -12.36
CA ALA A 128 -3.80 0.80 -13.55
C ALA A 128 -2.81 0.35 -14.64
N LYS A 129 -1.63 -0.12 -14.24
CA LYS A 129 -0.56 -0.57 -15.15
C LYS A 129 -0.79 -1.98 -15.69
N GLU A 130 -1.53 -2.82 -14.97
CA GLU A 130 -1.77 -4.20 -15.34
C GLU A 130 -2.93 -4.36 -16.33
N GLY A 131 -2.88 -5.44 -17.13
CA GLY A 131 -3.87 -5.69 -18.18
C GLY A 131 -3.53 -4.99 -19.50
N ASN A 132 -4.50 -5.02 -20.41
CA ASN A 132 -4.45 -4.37 -21.71
C ASN A 132 -5.75 -3.54 -21.93
N GLU A 133 -5.93 -2.95 -23.10
CA GLU A 133 -7.10 -2.10 -23.40
C GLU A 133 -8.45 -2.84 -23.33
N SER A 134 -8.45 -4.16 -23.50
CA SER A 134 -9.68 -5.00 -23.41
C SER A 134 -9.92 -5.59 -22.03
N SER A 135 -8.96 -5.47 -21.11
CA SER A 135 -9.05 -6.03 -19.76
C SER A 135 -10.06 -5.28 -18.91
N ILE A 136 -10.97 -6.01 -18.28
CA ILE A 136 -11.82 -5.48 -17.21
C ILE A 136 -11.01 -5.52 -15.91
N LYS A 137 -11.01 -4.40 -15.18
CA LYS A 137 -10.33 -4.25 -13.89
C LYS A 137 -11.36 -4.31 -12.77
N TYR A 138 -11.26 -5.34 -11.95
CA TYR A 138 -12.13 -5.56 -10.81
C TYR A 138 -11.44 -5.16 -9.51
N LEU A 139 -12.21 -4.57 -8.59
CA LEU A 139 -11.82 -4.37 -7.20
C LEU A 139 -12.70 -5.23 -6.31
N VAL A 140 -12.08 -6.02 -5.43
CA VAL A 140 -12.77 -6.80 -4.39
C VAL A 140 -12.27 -6.28 -3.04
N THR A 141 -13.16 -5.68 -2.24
CA THR A 141 -12.72 -5.02 -1.00
C THR A 141 -13.84 -4.89 0.05
N PRO A 142 -13.52 -5.04 1.33
CA PRO A 142 -14.36 -4.60 2.44
C PRO A 142 -14.12 -3.12 2.80
N GLY A 143 -13.18 -2.44 2.14
CA GLY A 143 -12.69 -1.13 2.54
C GLY A 143 -11.67 -1.16 3.68
N MET A 144 -11.27 0.01 4.14
CA MET A 144 -10.40 0.18 5.31
C MET A 144 -11.21 0.12 6.60
N ILE A 145 -10.60 -0.41 7.67
CA ILE A 145 -11.18 -0.50 9.01
C ILE A 145 -10.34 0.28 10.02
N GLU A 146 -10.87 0.43 11.24
CA GLU A 146 -10.17 1.07 12.38
C GLU A 146 -9.83 2.57 12.17
N LEU A 147 -10.62 3.27 11.36
CA LEU A 147 -10.43 4.69 11.04
C LEU A 147 -11.19 5.64 12.00
N GLY A 148 -11.82 5.11 13.04
CA GLY A 148 -12.54 5.92 14.03
C GLY A 148 -13.64 6.80 13.41
N GLY A 149 -13.63 8.09 13.71
CA GLY A 149 -14.62 9.05 13.18
C GLY A 149 -14.56 9.28 11.68
N ASP A 150 -13.41 8.97 11.06
CA ASP A 150 -13.18 9.17 9.62
C ASP A 150 -13.51 7.95 8.77
N GLN A 151 -14.11 6.90 9.39
CA GLN A 151 -14.42 5.62 8.75
C GLN A 151 -15.21 5.81 7.43
N PHE A 152 -16.23 6.64 7.44
CA PHE A 152 -17.06 6.88 6.26
C PHE A 152 -16.31 7.71 5.21
N SER A 153 -15.74 8.85 5.62
CA SER A 153 -15.10 9.81 4.71
C SER A 153 -13.91 9.24 3.96
N LEU A 154 -13.04 8.49 4.66
CA LEU A 154 -11.87 7.88 4.05
C LEU A 154 -12.24 6.71 3.12
N ASN A 155 -13.25 5.90 3.45
CA ASN A 155 -13.71 4.86 2.55
C ASN A 155 -14.47 5.40 1.34
N TYR A 156 -15.20 6.50 1.50
CA TYR A 156 -15.81 7.22 0.37
C TYR A 156 -14.73 7.77 -0.57
N ALA A 157 -13.69 8.41 -0.03
CA ALA A 157 -12.55 8.90 -0.81
C ALA A 157 -11.81 7.75 -1.52
N PHE A 158 -11.61 6.61 -0.85
CA PHE A 158 -11.05 5.41 -1.47
C PHE A 158 -11.89 4.94 -2.66
N GLY A 159 -13.21 4.82 -2.51
CA GLY A 159 -14.12 4.42 -3.60
C GLY A 159 -14.05 5.39 -4.78
N THR A 160 -13.97 6.72 -4.50
CA THR A 160 -13.82 7.76 -5.53
C THR A 160 -12.50 7.62 -6.29
N GLU A 161 -11.36 7.41 -5.60
CA GLU A 161 -10.07 7.21 -6.27
C GLU A 161 -10.03 5.89 -7.06
N ALA A 162 -10.58 4.80 -6.49
CA ALA A 162 -10.66 3.52 -7.18
C ALA A 162 -11.48 3.61 -8.47
N SER A 163 -12.56 4.40 -8.47
CA SER A 163 -13.43 4.58 -9.64
C SER A 163 -12.71 5.13 -10.88
N LYS A 164 -11.56 5.78 -10.71
CA LYS A 164 -10.74 6.28 -11.82
C LYS A 164 -9.98 5.17 -12.56
N VAL A 165 -9.90 3.98 -11.96
CA VAL A 165 -9.03 2.90 -12.42
C VAL A 165 -9.81 1.63 -12.75
N ILE A 166 -10.89 1.35 -12.00
CA ILE A 166 -11.64 0.10 -12.10
C ILE A 166 -12.82 0.20 -13.05
N ASN A 167 -13.25 -0.95 -13.56
CA ASN A 167 -14.48 -1.08 -14.35
C ASN A 167 -15.66 -1.63 -13.53
N SER A 168 -15.37 -2.34 -12.42
CA SER A 168 -16.41 -2.88 -11.53
C SER A 168 -15.85 -3.14 -10.14
N ALA A 169 -16.71 -3.02 -9.12
CA ALA A 169 -16.36 -3.27 -7.73
C ALA A 169 -17.25 -4.36 -7.10
N LEU A 170 -16.65 -5.20 -6.27
CA LEU A 170 -17.30 -6.16 -5.40
C LEU A 170 -17.02 -5.74 -3.94
N VAL A 171 -18.02 -5.16 -3.30
CA VAL A 171 -17.92 -4.66 -1.93
C VAL A 171 -18.30 -5.78 -0.97
N ILE A 172 -17.45 -6.07 0.02
CA ILE A 172 -17.63 -7.17 0.97
C ILE A 172 -18.01 -6.63 2.35
N GLY A 173 -18.88 -7.38 3.05
CA GLY A 173 -19.25 -7.09 4.43
C GLY A 173 -20.15 -5.87 4.59
N HIS A 174 -20.43 -5.50 5.84
CA HIS A 174 -21.42 -4.45 6.15
C HIS A 174 -20.78 -3.12 6.55
N THR A 175 -19.57 -3.14 7.10
CA THR A 175 -18.93 -1.98 7.77
C THR A 175 -18.81 -0.77 6.86
N ASN A 176 -18.29 -0.94 5.63
CA ASN A 176 -18.04 0.16 4.70
C ASN A 176 -18.97 0.13 3.48
N LYS A 177 -20.00 -0.72 3.50
CA LYS A 177 -20.95 -0.89 2.40
C LYS A 177 -21.48 0.46 1.88
N ASN A 178 -21.97 1.28 2.78
CA ASN A 178 -22.67 2.51 2.39
C ASN A 178 -21.72 3.56 1.76
N SER A 179 -20.53 3.75 2.35
CA SER A 179 -19.53 4.71 1.84
C SER A 179 -18.99 4.29 0.48
N LEU A 180 -18.65 3.01 0.32
CA LEU A 180 -18.10 2.48 -0.93
C LEU A 180 -19.16 2.47 -2.05
N LEU A 181 -20.36 1.94 -1.79
CA LEU A 181 -21.41 1.90 -2.80
C LEU A 181 -21.83 3.29 -3.24
N LEU A 182 -21.91 4.27 -2.30
CA LEU A 182 -22.21 5.66 -2.65
C LEU A 182 -21.13 6.24 -3.56
N ALA A 183 -19.85 6.06 -3.22
CA ALA A 183 -18.75 6.55 -4.04
C ALA A 183 -18.76 5.95 -5.46
N PHE A 184 -18.99 4.65 -5.59
CA PHE A 184 -19.06 4.00 -6.90
C PHE A 184 -20.29 4.44 -7.70
N GLN A 185 -21.44 4.60 -7.05
CA GLN A 185 -22.65 5.11 -7.69
C GLN A 185 -22.47 6.52 -8.25
N GLU A 186 -21.89 7.45 -7.47
CA GLU A 186 -21.66 8.83 -7.91
C GLU A 186 -20.62 8.95 -9.03
N ASN A 187 -19.72 7.97 -9.14
CA ASN A 187 -18.72 7.89 -10.21
C ASN A 187 -19.11 6.94 -11.35
N GLU A 188 -20.38 6.48 -11.39
CA GLU A 188 -20.95 5.65 -12.46
C GLU A 188 -20.21 4.30 -12.65
N VAL A 189 -19.58 3.77 -11.60
CA VAL A 189 -18.92 2.45 -11.62
C VAL A 189 -19.89 1.38 -11.13
N PRO A 190 -20.16 0.32 -11.89
CA PRO A 190 -20.95 -0.82 -11.45
C PRO A 190 -20.35 -1.46 -10.18
N ALA A 191 -21.14 -1.49 -9.10
CA ALA A 191 -20.71 -2.06 -7.83
C ALA A 191 -21.77 -3.02 -7.27
N PHE A 192 -21.30 -4.17 -6.78
CA PHE A 192 -22.11 -5.21 -6.22
C PHE A 192 -21.69 -5.47 -4.78
N TRP A 193 -22.67 -5.64 -3.90
CA TRP A 193 -22.41 -5.94 -2.51
C TRP A 193 -22.62 -7.44 -2.21
N PHE A 194 -21.71 -7.98 -1.39
CA PHE A 194 -21.76 -9.36 -0.91
C PHE A 194 -21.54 -9.40 0.60
N PRO A 195 -22.30 -10.24 1.34
CA PRO A 195 -22.10 -10.38 2.78
C PRO A 195 -20.73 -10.98 3.13
N THR A 196 -20.19 -11.84 2.27
CA THR A 196 -18.92 -12.55 2.50
C THR A 196 -17.99 -12.49 1.28
N ARG A 197 -16.69 -12.68 1.54
CA ARG A 197 -15.68 -12.81 0.50
C ARG A 197 -15.96 -14.00 -0.43
N ASP A 198 -16.36 -15.12 0.14
CA ASP A 198 -16.62 -16.34 -0.63
C ASP A 198 -17.74 -16.15 -1.65
N GLU A 199 -18.78 -15.41 -1.29
CA GLU A 199 -19.87 -15.09 -2.22
C GLU A 199 -19.41 -14.13 -3.32
N ALA A 200 -18.61 -13.13 -2.98
CA ALA A 200 -18.02 -12.23 -3.95
C ALA A 200 -17.11 -12.97 -4.94
N VAL A 201 -16.25 -13.87 -4.44
CA VAL A 201 -15.34 -14.67 -5.27
C VAL A 201 -16.13 -15.66 -6.16
N LYS A 202 -17.17 -16.30 -5.62
CA LYS A 202 -18.06 -17.15 -6.44
C LYS A 202 -18.68 -16.37 -7.58
N TYR A 203 -19.19 -15.18 -7.32
CA TYR A 203 -19.74 -14.32 -8.36
C TYR A 203 -18.66 -13.88 -9.36
N LEU A 204 -17.51 -13.41 -8.89
CA LEU A 204 -16.39 -13.00 -9.74
C LEU A 204 -16.00 -14.12 -10.72
N ASN A 205 -15.91 -15.35 -10.25
CA ASN A 205 -15.57 -16.53 -11.07
C ASN A 205 -16.59 -16.82 -12.18
N THR A 206 -17.81 -16.27 -12.11
CA THR A 206 -18.80 -16.41 -13.20
C THR A 206 -18.63 -15.39 -14.32
N ILE A 207 -17.89 -14.30 -14.08
CA ILE A 207 -17.80 -13.17 -15.00
C ILE A 207 -16.38 -12.85 -15.47
N ILE A 208 -15.33 -13.23 -14.70
CA ILE A 208 -13.93 -12.91 -14.99
C ILE A 208 -13.44 -13.69 -16.21
N LYS A 209 -12.64 -13.02 -17.05
CA LYS A 209 -12.04 -13.59 -18.25
C LYS A 209 -10.51 -13.68 -18.12
N PRO A 210 -9.85 -14.48 -18.99
CA PRO A 210 -8.39 -14.65 -18.92
C PRO A 210 -7.57 -13.37 -19.02
N GLU A 211 -8.05 -12.36 -19.76
CA GLU A 211 -7.35 -11.08 -19.93
C GLU A 211 -7.59 -10.07 -18.78
N ASP A 212 -8.53 -10.37 -17.88
CA ASP A 212 -8.93 -9.44 -16.82
C ASP A 212 -7.93 -9.37 -15.69
N VAL A 213 -8.07 -8.32 -14.87
CA VAL A 213 -7.24 -8.10 -13.67
C VAL A 213 -8.14 -7.88 -12.47
N VAL A 214 -7.87 -8.55 -11.37
CA VAL A 214 -8.57 -8.33 -10.10
C VAL A 214 -7.60 -7.88 -9.02
N LEU A 215 -7.96 -6.81 -8.30
CA LEU A 215 -7.31 -6.38 -7.07
C LEU A 215 -8.15 -6.84 -5.88
N PHE A 216 -7.55 -7.67 -5.02
CA PHE A 216 -8.05 -7.92 -3.68
C PHE A 216 -7.37 -6.92 -2.74
N GLU A 217 -8.15 -5.93 -2.27
CA GLU A 217 -7.65 -4.87 -1.39
C GLU A 217 -8.27 -5.02 -0.02
N ASN A 218 -7.43 -5.29 0.98
CA ASN A 218 -7.81 -5.64 2.33
C ASN A 218 -8.56 -6.98 2.45
N ASP A 219 -8.55 -7.54 3.66
CA ASP A 219 -9.43 -8.63 4.08
C ASP A 219 -9.96 -8.30 5.47
N LEU A 220 -11.21 -8.62 5.74
CA LEU A 220 -11.76 -8.40 7.07
C LEU A 220 -11.23 -9.48 8.01
N PRO A 221 -10.70 -9.12 9.19
CA PRO A 221 -10.52 -10.08 10.26
C PRO A 221 -11.85 -10.77 10.60
N ASP A 222 -11.82 -12.05 10.97
CA ASP A 222 -13.00 -12.90 11.21
C ASP A 222 -14.04 -12.32 12.20
N HIS A 223 -13.65 -11.34 13.01
CA HIS A 223 -14.51 -10.69 13.99
C HIS A 223 -15.19 -9.40 13.50
N TYR A 224 -14.98 -8.99 12.26
CA TYR A 224 -15.71 -7.88 11.63
C TYR A 224 -16.84 -8.42 10.76
N PRO A 225 -18.11 -7.99 11.03
CA PRO A 225 -19.26 -8.41 10.24
C PRO A 225 -19.34 -7.77 8.86
#